data_7ddf2d56a7cc76f2a330450ca7ad3a29
#
_entry.id   7ddf2d56a7cc76f2a330450ca7ad3a29
#
_cell.length_a   1.000
_cell.length_b   1.000
_cell.length_c   1.000
_cell.angle_alpha   90.00
_cell.angle_beta   90.00
_cell.angle_gamma   90.00
#
_symmetry.space_group_name_H-M   'P 1'
#
loop_
_entity.id
_entity.type
_entity.pdbx_description
1 polymer ?
#
loop_
_entity_poly.entity_id
_entity_poly.type
_entity_poly.pdbx_seq_one_letter_code
_entity_poly.pdbx_strand_id
1 'polypeptide(L)'
;MPPWFRRLAGLWHYMRMEAHNPHGLPELPEEYVDLAVEVFRMLADATRVRLLWSLMNGELSVGELVEATGKSQTGVSQHLAKLRMARLVQTRRQGTSMFYRLESDHVRQLVQDAIFHAEHAGTELPEHHRADPETVFANITTRRRLG
;
A
#
# COMPACT_ATOMS: atom_id res chain seq x y z
N MET A 1 16.21 12.08 12.05
CA MET A 1 15.55 10.76 12.06
C MET A 1 14.49 10.74 13.15
N PRO A 2 13.24 10.46 12.85
CA PRO A 2 12.19 10.41 13.86
C PRO A 2 12.41 9.21 14.80
N PRO A 3 12.02 9.31 16.08
CA PRO A 3 12.33 8.31 17.11
C PRO A 3 11.80 6.90 16.82
N TRP A 4 10.76 6.75 16.00
CA TRP A 4 10.21 5.45 15.61
C TRP A 4 11.10 4.71 14.57
N PHE A 5 11.88 5.41 13.76
CA PHE A 5 12.82 4.80 12.81
C PHE A 5 13.95 4.05 13.54
N ARG A 6 14.38 4.57 14.71
CA ARG A 6 15.36 3.87 15.57
C ARG A 6 14.79 2.57 16.13
N ARG A 7 13.48 2.51 16.40
CA ARG A 7 12.81 1.29 16.87
C ARG A 7 12.71 0.24 15.76
N LEU A 8 12.39 0.64 14.52
CA LEU A 8 12.36 -0.26 13.36
C LEU A 8 13.75 -0.78 12.99
N ALA A 9 14.78 0.06 13.08
CA ALA A 9 16.17 -0.37 12.87
C ALA A 9 16.61 -1.37 13.95
N GLY A 10 16.14 -1.21 15.19
CA GLY A 10 16.38 -2.18 16.28
C GLY A 10 15.71 -3.52 16.01
N LEU A 11 14.50 -3.53 15.45
CA LEU A 11 13.78 -4.76 15.08
C LEU A 11 14.51 -5.53 13.97
N TRP A 12 15.06 -4.82 12.98
CA TRP A 12 15.88 -5.43 11.93
C TRP A 12 17.14 -6.08 12.49
N HIS A 13 17.74 -5.44 13.48
CA HIS A 13 18.91 -5.99 14.16
C HIS A 13 18.54 -7.20 15.03
N TYR A 14 17.41 -7.15 15.69
CA TYR A 14 16.88 -8.24 16.52
C TYR A 14 16.52 -9.47 15.65
N MET A 15 15.82 -9.28 14.55
CA MET A 15 15.49 -10.35 13.59
C MET A 15 16.74 -11.01 12.97
N ARG A 16 17.87 -10.29 12.90
CA ARG A 16 19.12 -10.82 12.35
C ARG A 16 19.94 -11.62 13.38
N MET A 17 19.77 -11.35 14.66
CA MET A 17 20.53 -12.01 15.74
C MET A 17 19.88 -13.29 16.27
N GLU A 18 18.57 -13.47 16.08
CA GLU A 18 17.83 -14.64 16.59
C GLU A 18 17.63 -15.75 15.55
N ALA A 19 18.48 -15.83 14.52
CA ALA A 19 18.44 -16.86 13.48
C ALA A 19 18.77 -18.28 13.99
N HIS A 20 18.54 -18.57 15.28
CA HIS A 20 18.83 -19.88 15.87
C HIS A 20 17.62 -20.59 16.48
N ASN A 21 16.41 -20.20 16.11
CA ASN A 21 15.23 -20.97 16.46
C ASN A 21 14.65 -21.63 15.20
N PRO A 22 14.95 -22.90 14.94
CA PRO A 22 14.54 -23.58 13.70
C PRO A 22 13.03 -23.81 13.59
N HIS A 23 12.23 -23.45 14.60
CA HIS A 23 10.78 -23.64 14.60
C HIS A 23 10.00 -22.47 15.21
N GLY A 24 10.64 -21.36 15.60
CA GLY A 24 10.01 -20.20 16.18
C GLY A 24 10.18 -18.98 15.31
N LEU A 25 9.08 -18.48 14.71
CA LEU A 25 9.04 -17.10 14.29
C LEU A 25 9.33 -16.21 15.51
N PRO A 26 10.13 -15.12 15.39
CA PRO A 26 10.31 -14.21 16.51
C PRO A 26 8.94 -13.76 17.01
N GLU A 27 8.76 -13.65 18.31
CA GLU A 27 7.55 -13.13 18.90
C GLU A 27 7.28 -11.74 18.33
N LEU A 28 6.14 -11.57 17.68
CA LEU A 28 5.76 -10.33 17.04
C LEU A 28 5.03 -9.44 18.06
N PRO A 29 5.62 -8.30 18.46
CA PRO A 29 4.94 -7.40 19.39
C PRO A 29 3.62 -6.91 18.83
N GLU A 30 2.55 -6.91 19.64
CA GLU A 30 1.19 -6.55 19.25
C GLU A 30 1.12 -5.13 18.65
N GLU A 31 1.93 -4.20 19.17
CA GLU A 31 2.03 -2.84 18.66
C GLU A 31 2.44 -2.78 17.17
N TYR A 32 3.24 -3.73 16.68
CA TYR A 32 3.64 -3.79 15.28
C TYR A 32 2.57 -4.45 14.41
N VAL A 33 1.79 -5.37 14.98
CA VAL A 33 0.61 -5.95 14.32
C VAL A 33 -0.40 -4.86 14.02
N ASP A 34 -0.73 -4.04 15.01
CA ASP A 34 -1.68 -2.93 14.86
C ASP A 34 -1.21 -1.91 13.81
N LEU A 35 0.07 -1.54 13.84
CA LEU A 35 0.65 -0.64 12.84
C LEU A 35 0.61 -1.23 11.42
N ALA A 36 0.90 -2.52 11.28
CA ALA A 36 0.82 -3.20 9.99
C ALA A 36 -0.62 -3.25 9.46
N VAL A 37 -1.60 -3.49 10.33
CA VAL A 37 -3.02 -3.46 9.98
C VAL A 37 -3.42 -2.08 9.44
N GLU A 38 -2.96 -0.98 10.07
CA GLU A 38 -3.22 0.37 9.56
C GLU A 38 -2.60 0.60 8.18
N VAL A 39 -1.39 0.09 7.93
CA VAL A 39 -0.77 0.15 6.59
C VAL A 39 -1.63 -0.60 5.57
N PHE A 40 -2.09 -1.81 5.87
CA PHE A 40 -2.96 -2.57 4.98
C PHE A 40 -4.30 -1.88 4.73
N ARG A 41 -4.89 -1.24 5.75
CA ARG A 41 -6.10 -0.43 5.58
C ARG A 41 -5.88 0.75 4.63
N MET A 42 -4.72 1.39 4.69
CA MET A 42 -4.37 2.45 3.75
C MET A 42 -4.19 1.93 2.33
N LEU A 43 -3.66 0.74 2.15
CA LEU A 43 -3.50 0.09 0.86
C LEU A 43 -4.79 -0.53 0.30
N ALA A 44 -5.82 -0.71 1.11
CA ALA A 44 -7.12 -1.26 0.71
C ALA A 44 -7.99 -0.23 -0.03
N ASP A 45 -7.42 0.51 -0.97
CA ASP A 45 -8.10 1.49 -1.81
C ASP A 45 -7.38 1.64 -3.15
N ALA A 46 -8.10 1.44 -4.25
CA ALA A 46 -7.52 1.41 -5.59
C ALA A 46 -6.86 2.74 -5.99
N THR A 47 -7.43 3.87 -5.57
CA THR A 47 -6.85 5.18 -5.90
C THR A 47 -5.53 5.40 -5.15
N ARG A 48 -5.48 5.02 -3.87
CA ARG A 48 -4.24 5.13 -3.09
C ARG A 48 -3.15 4.22 -3.63
N VAL A 49 -3.47 3.00 -4.03
CA VAL A 49 -2.50 2.10 -4.68
C VAL A 49 -1.98 2.71 -5.98
N ARG A 50 -2.85 3.27 -6.84
CA ARG A 50 -2.42 3.95 -8.07
C ARG A 50 -1.52 5.16 -7.80
N LEU A 51 -1.82 5.96 -6.78
CA LEU A 51 -0.98 7.09 -6.38
C LEU A 51 0.41 6.62 -5.93
N LEU A 52 0.49 5.61 -5.08
CA LEU A 52 1.77 5.04 -4.64
C LEU A 52 2.55 4.44 -5.82
N TRP A 53 1.86 3.76 -6.74
CA TRP A 53 2.48 3.22 -7.95
C TRP A 53 3.05 4.32 -8.84
N SER A 54 2.34 5.44 -9.03
CA SER A 54 2.83 6.58 -9.80
C SER A 54 4.11 7.18 -9.21
N LEU A 55 4.30 7.07 -7.89
CA LEU A 55 5.48 7.57 -7.18
C LEU A 55 6.66 6.59 -7.16
N MET A 56 6.55 5.42 -7.81
CA MET A 56 7.62 4.41 -7.82
C MET A 56 8.94 4.91 -8.39
N ASN A 57 8.87 5.75 -9.42
CA ASN A 57 10.06 6.22 -10.14
C ASN A 57 10.56 7.60 -9.67
N GLY A 58 9.95 8.17 -8.65
CA GLY A 58 10.39 9.45 -8.12
C GLY A 58 9.28 10.33 -7.58
N GLU A 59 9.59 11.60 -7.51
CA GLU A 59 8.75 12.63 -6.93
C GLU A 59 7.83 13.23 -8.01
N LEU A 60 6.56 13.42 -7.67
CA LEU A 60 5.55 14.03 -8.54
C LEU A 60 4.79 15.12 -7.79
N SER A 61 4.38 16.15 -8.52
CA SER A 61 3.45 17.18 -8.05
C SER A 61 2.01 16.66 -8.01
N VAL A 62 1.13 17.38 -7.28
CA VAL A 62 -0.31 17.06 -7.26
C VAL A 62 -0.91 17.06 -8.66
N GLY A 63 -0.53 18.02 -9.52
CA GLY A 63 -1.00 18.09 -10.91
C GLY A 63 -0.65 16.84 -11.72
N GLU A 64 0.60 16.39 -11.64
CA GLU A 64 1.05 15.17 -12.32
C GLU A 64 0.35 13.91 -11.78
N LEU A 65 0.06 13.85 -10.48
CA LEU A 65 -0.69 12.76 -9.87
C LEU A 65 -2.17 12.76 -10.28
N VAL A 66 -2.77 13.92 -10.48
CA VAL A 66 -4.12 14.09 -11.05
C VAL A 66 -4.16 13.53 -12.46
N GLU A 67 -3.20 13.90 -13.31
CA GLU A 67 -3.09 13.39 -14.67
C GLU A 67 -2.87 11.87 -14.70
N ALA A 68 -1.95 11.36 -13.88
CA ALA A 68 -1.62 9.93 -13.82
C ALA A 68 -2.79 9.06 -13.35
N THR A 69 -3.65 9.56 -12.48
CA THR A 69 -4.76 8.78 -11.92
C THR A 69 -6.12 9.05 -12.56
N GLY A 70 -6.25 10.14 -13.32
CA GLY A 70 -7.52 10.57 -13.92
C GLY A 70 -8.59 10.96 -12.88
N LYS A 71 -8.20 11.24 -11.63
CA LYS A 71 -9.09 11.63 -10.54
C LYS A 71 -9.12 13.15 -10.37
N SER A 72 -10.14 13.67 -9.68
CA SER A 72 -10.22 15.09 -9.36
C SER A 72 -9.08 15.52 -8.43
N GLN A 73 -8.66 16.78 -8.54
CA GLN A 73 -7.62 17.34 -7.66
C GLN A 73 -8.01 17.25 -6.19
N THR A 74 -9.26 17.50 -5.85
CA THR A 74 -9.78 17.38 -4.47
C THR A 74 -9.67 15.94 -3.98
N GLY A 75 -10.07 14.96 -4.79
CA GLY A 75 -9.97 13.53 -4.45
C GLY A 75 -8.53 13.08 -4.26
N VAL A 76 -7.62 13.45 -5.19
CA VAL A 76 -6.18 13.15 -5.09
C VAL A 76 -5.60 13.77 -3.82
N SER A 77 -5.89 15.04 -3.52
CA SER A 77 -5.39 15.71 -2.33
C SER A 77 -5.87 15.05 -1.03
N GLN A 78 -7.11 14.58 -0.97
CA GLN A 78 -7.65 13.84 0.18
C GLN A 78 -6.95 12.49 0.38
N HIS A 79 -6.73 11.74 -0.69
CA HIS A 79 -5.99 10.47 -0.63
C HIS A 79 -4.53 10.68 -0.23
N LEU A 80 -3.86 11.70 -0.77
CA LEU A 80 -2.49 12.05 -0.41
C LEU A 80 -2.37 12.46 1.06
N ALA A 81 -3.34 13.21 1.60
CA ALA A 81 -3.37 13.56 3.02
C ALA A 81 -3.43 12.31 3.92
N LYS A 82 -4.27 11.33 3.57
CA LYS A 82 -4.36 10.05 4.29
C LYS A 82 -3.05 9.25 4.21
N LEU A 83 -2.47 9.16 3.02
CA LEU A 83 -1.19 8.48 2.81
C LEU A 83 -0.05 9.14 3.61
N ARG A 84 -0.05 10.47 3.69
CA ARG A 84 0.91 11.23 4.48
C ARG A 84 0.73 10.99 5.97
N MET A 85 -0.49 11.00 6.49
CA MET A 85 -0.79 10.68 7.89
C MET A 85 -0.33 9.28 8.27
N ALA A 86 -0.51 8.31 7.37
CA ALA A 86 -0.04 6.94 7.53
C ALA A 86 1.47 6.76 7.26
N ARG A 87 2.19 7.85 6.94
CA ARG A 87 3.62 7.84 6.64
C ARG A 87 4.02 6.92 5.50
N LEU A 88 3.18 6.84 4.48
CA LEU A 88 3.46 6.12 3.24
C LEU A 88 4.05 7.04 2.16
N VAL A 89 3.82 8.36 2.29
CA VAL A 89 4.40 9.38 1.42
C VAL A 89 4.98 10.55 2.24
N GLN A 90 6.02 11.16 1.69
CA GLN A 90 6.60 12.40 2.16
C GLN A 90 6.24 13.54 1.21
N THR A 91 6.32 14.77 1.71
CA THR A 91 6.08 15.97 0.93
C THR A 91 7.30 16.88 0.93
N ARG A 92 7.50 17.55 -0.19
CA ARG A 92 8.46 18.64 -0.34
C ARG A 92 7.78 19.83 -1.01
N ARG A 93 7.96 21.01 -0.44
CA ARG A 93 7.46 22.24 -1.05
C ARG A 93 8.54 22.89 -1.90
N GLN A 94 8.16 23.31 -3.10
CA GLN A 94 9.01 24.11 -3.97
C GLN A 94 8.17 25.26 -4.55
N GLY A 95 8.43 26.48 -4.09
CA GLY A 95 7.61 27.64 -4.42
C GLY A 95 6.18 27.46 -3.95
N THR A 96 5.23 27.52 -4.88
CA THR A 96 3.80 27.29 -4.64
C THR A 96 3.37 25.83 -4.85
N SER A 97 4.27 24.98 -5.36
CA SER A 97 3.99 23.59 -5.68
C SER A 97 4.38 22.65 -4.53
N MET A 98 3.53 21.65 -4.31
CA MET A 98 3.79 20.55 -3.39
C MET A 98 4.12 19.30 -4.18
N PHE A 99 5.24 18.68 -3.86
CA PHE A 99 5.71 17.43 -4.44
C PHE A 99 5.59 16.29 -3.43
N TYR A 100 5.28 15.11 -3.92
CA TYR A 100 5.12 13.90 -3.13
C TYR A 100 6.10 12.83 -3.60
N ARG A 101 6.60 12.04 -2.67
CA ARG A 101 7.42 10.84 -2.93
C ARG A 101 7.09 9.74 -1.93
N LEU A 102 7.47 8.52 -2.22
CA LEU A 102 7.34 7.42 -1.25
C LEU A 102 8.19 7.70 0.00
N GLU A 103 7.67 7.31 1.16
CA GLU A 103 8.33 7.51 2.45
C GLU A 103 9.67 6.76 2.53
N SER A 104 9.72 5.53 1.99
CA SER A 104 10.90 4.66 2.09
C SER A 104 10.89 3.58 1.01
N ASP A 105 12.03 2.91 0.86
CA ASP A 105 12.14 1.74 -0.01
C ASP A 105 11.31 0.56 0.48
N HIS A 106 10.99 0.48 1.78
CA HIS A 106 10.08 -0.53 2.31
C HIS A 106 8.65 -0.34 1.79
N VAL A 107 8.16 0.89 1.70
CA VAL A 107 6.85 1.19 1.10
C VAL A 107 6.88 0.84 -0.39
N ARG A 108 7.96 1.18 -1.08
CA ARG A 108 8.17 0.82 -2.49
C ARG A 108 8.04 -0.68 -2.70
N GLN A 109 8.80 -1.46 -1.95
CA GLN A 109 8.84 -2.91 -2.04
C GLN A 109 7.48 -3.54 -1.73
N LEU A 110 6.80 -3.08 -0.67
CA LEU A 110 5.49 -3.57 -0.27
C LEU A 110 4.44 -3.41 -1.39
N VAL A 111 4.38 -2.23 -1.99
CA VAL A 111 3.43 -1.96 -3.09
C VAL A 111 3.79 -2.76 -4.33
N GLN A 112 5.07 -2.85 -4.66
CA GLN A 112 5.56 -3.63 -5.81
C GLN A 112 5.25 -5.11 -5.65
N ASP A 113 5.53 -5.69 -4.49
CA ASP A 113 5.27 -7.11 -4.21
C ASP A 113 3.77 -7.42 -4.24
N ALA A 114 2.93 -6.52 -3.72
CA ALA A 114 1.48 -6.69 -3.78
C ALA A 114 0.97 -6.73 -5.24
N ILE A 115 1.46 -5.83 -6.10
CA ILE A 115 1.09 -5.81 -7.52
C ILE A 115 1.61 -7.05 -8.25
N PHE A 116 2.86 -7.42 -8.05
CA PHE A 116 3.43 -8.60 -8.71
C PHE A 116 2.76 -9.90 -8.25
N HIS A 117 2.42 -10.00 -6.96
CA HIS A 117 1.63 -11.12 -6.46
C HIS A 117 0.26 -11.20 -7.15
N ALA A 118 -0.42 -10.07 -7.30
CA ALA A 118 -1.70 -10.00 -7.98
C ALA A 118 -1.59 -10.37 -9.48
N GLU A 119 -0.53 -9.96 -10.16
CA GLU A 119 -0.26 -10.34 -11.55
C GLU A 119 -0.09 -11.85 -11.71
N HIS A 120 0.70 -12.49 -10.84
CA HIS A 120 0.90 -13.94 -10.87
C HIS A 120 -0.40 -14.70 -10.56
N ALA A 121 -1.15 -14.27 -9.55
CA ALA A 121 -2.44 -14.87 -9.22
C ALA A 121 -3.46 -14.69 -10.35
N GLY A 122 -3.45 -13.56 -11.06
CA GLY A 122 -4.31 -13.28 -12.19
C GLY A 122 -4.01 -14.14 -13.43
N THR A 123 -2.77 -14.59 -13.58
CA THR A 123 -2.35 -15.44 -14.73
C THR A 123 -2.84 -16.90 -14.57
N GLU A 124 -3.04 -17.35 -13.35
CA GLU A 124 -3.57 -18.69 -13.04
C GLU A 124 -5.12 -18.75 -13.04
N LEU A 125 -5.80 -17.62 -13.09
CA LEU A 125 -7.26 -17.58 -13.19
C LEU A 125 -7.73 -17.83 -14.63
N PRO A 126 -8.56 -18.87 -14.88
CA PRO A 126 -9.16 -19.10 -16.17
C PRO A 126 -9.89 -17.84 -16.70
N GLU A 127 -9.87 -17.63 -18.03
CA GLU A 127 -10.43 -16.41 -18.65
C GLU A 127 -11.89 -16.11 -18.28
N HIS A 128 -12.66 -17.12 -17.92
CA HIS A 128 -14.05 -16.96 -17.47
C HIS A 128 -14.19 -16.41 -16.02
N HIS A 129 -13.09 -16.24 -15.29
CA HIS A 129 -13.04 -15.58 -13.97
C HIS A 129 -12.46 -14.16 -14.02
N ARG A 130 -12.14 -13.64 -15.21
CA ARG A 130 -11.77 -12.25 -15.41
C ARG A 130 -12.96 -11.29 -15.41
N ALA A 131 -14.15 -11.79 -15.02
CA ALA A 131 -15.31 -10.94 -14.81
C ALA A 131 -15.05 -9.94 -13.68
N ASP A 132 -15.45 -8.69 -13.94
CA ASP A 132 -15.41 -7.54 -13.06
C ASP A 132 -15.75 -7.94 -11.60
N PRO A 133 -15.02 -7.46 -10.58
CA PRO A 133 -15.32 -7.75 -9.17
C PRO A 133 -16.78 -7.50 -8.78
N GLU A 134 -17.46 -6.56 -9.42
CA GLU A 134 -18.89 -6.32 -9.21
C GLU A 134 -19.78 -7.48 -9.65
N THR A 135 -19.42 -8.21 -10.71
CA THR A 135 -20.17 -9.37 -11.18
C THR A 135 -20.01 -10.59 -10.29
N VAL A 136 -18.89 -10.73 -9.60
CA VAL A 136 -18.66 -11.83 -8.65
C VAL A 136 -19.57 -11.67 -7.42
N PHE A 137 -19.71 -10.45 -6.90
CA PHE A 137 -20.61 -10.17 -5.77
C PHE A 137 -22.10 -10.28 -6.15
N ALA A 138 -22.47 -9.88 -7.36
CA ALA A 138 -23.85 -10.03 -7.84
C ALA A 138 -24.28 -11.50 -7.93
N ASN A 139 -23.43 -12.39 -8.39
CA ASN A 139 -23.70 -13.83 -8.51
C ASN A 139 -23.80 -14.54 -7.15
N ILE A 140 -23.06 -14.09 -6.13
CA ILE A 140 -23.15 -14.64 -4.77
C ILE A 140 -24.48 -14.24 -4.12
N THR A 141 -24.95 -13.02 -4.37
CA THR A 141 -26.20 -12.51 -3.79
C THR A 141 -27.43 -13.16 -4.43
N THR A 142 -27.38 -13.47 -5.71
CA THR A 142 -28.48 -14.13 -6.43
C THR A 142 -28.65 -15.60 -6.01
N ARG A 143 -27.57 -16.33 -5.76
CA ARG A 143 -27.63 -17.72 -5.28
C ARG A 143 -28.24 -17.87 -3.89
N ARG A 144 -28.16 -16.84 -3.04
CA ARG A 144 -28.71 -16.84 -1.68
C ARG A 144 -30.23 -16.62 -1.62
N ARG A 145 -30.86 -16.17 -2.73
CA ARG A 145 -32.33 -15.94 -2.80
C ARG A 145 -33.11 -17.10 -3.38
N LEU A 146 -32.47 -18.14 -3.86
CA LEU A 146 -33.12 -19.30 -4.50
C LEU A 146 -32.88 -20.63 -3.75
N GLY A 147 -32.40 -20.54 -2.49
CA GLY A 147 -32.22 -21.70 -1.62
C GLY A 147 -33.11 -21.63 -0.39
#